data_321dd60ed22f2d666900f39526a35bf0
#
_entry.id   321dd60ed22f2d666900f39526a35bf0
#
_cell.length_a   1.000
_cell.length_b   1.000
_cell.length_c   1.000
_cell.angle_alpha   90.00
_cell.angle_beta   90.00
_cell.angle_gamma   90.00
#
_symmetry.space_group_name_H-M   'P 1'
#
loop_
_entity.id
_entity.type
_entity.pdbx_description
1 polymer ?
#
loop_
_entity_poly.entity_id
_entity_poly.type
_entity_poly.pdbx_seq_one_letter_code
_entity_poly.pdbx_strand_id
1 'polypeptide(L)'
;VASFDDVLISGTTPYTIEEVDTAIRYVVPANQTAPVRWKEVTTRNFTNILKKFTVTVTKSDREEGSAQGDASLAGAVYGIYKGETLVDKYVTDKNGQFTTKEYICDDDWTIREITPSEGYLLDGTIHKVGAEPQLYTVEHNQTANDVTEQVMKGNIAIIKHTDDGETKIETPENGATFEIYLKSSGSFNSAEEDERDVIVCDENGFGQTKDMPYGVY
;
A
#
# COMPACT_ATOMS: atom_id res chain seq x y z
N VAL A 1 26.44 35.60 -0.32
CA VAL A 1 25.95 36.92 0.16
C VAL A 1 25.65 37.75 -1.07
N ALA A 2 24.46 38.32 -1.15
CA ALA A 2 24.07 39.31 -2.13
C ALA A 2 23.96 40.67 -1.41
N SER A 3 24.34 41.76 -2.10
CA SER A 3 24.16 43.13 -1.60
C SER A 3 23.45 43.98 -2.63
N PHE A 4 22.66 44.91 -2.12
CA PHE A 4 22.01 45.97 -2.89
C PHE A 4 22.64 47.27 -2.43
N ASP A 5 23.36 47.92 -3.33
CA ASP A 5 24.05 49.17 -3.05
C ASP A 5 23.22 50.36 -3.58
N ASP A 6 23.39 51.53 -3.00
CA ASP A 6 22.74 52.79 -3.41
C ASP A 6 21.20 52.76 -3.37
N VAL A 7 20.65 52.02 -2.41
CA VAL A 7 19.20 51.98 -2.20
C VAL A 7 18.75 53.21 -1.42
N LEU A 8 17.62 53.80 -1.80
CA LEU A 8 17.05 54.93 -1.11
C LEU A 8 16.71 54.62 0.35
N ILE A 9 16.90 55.57 1.26
CA ILE A 9 16.48 55.44 2.65
C ILE A 9 15.00 55.17 2.69
N SER A 10 14.56 54.12 3.36
CA SER A 10 13.14 53.83 3.56
C SER A 10 12.58 54.78 4.63
N GLY A 11 11.42 55.35 4.34
CA GLY A 11 10.67 56.14 5.34
C GLY A 11 10.04 55.21 6.38
N THR A 12 8.73 55.34 6.55
CA THR A 12 7.92 54.49 7.45
C THR A 12 7.68 53.08 6.92
N THR A 13 7.83 52.89 5.58
CA THR A 13 7.59 51.59 4.92
C THR A 13 8.93 50.93 4.57
N PRO A 14 9.26 49.79 5.16
CA PRO A 14 10.47 49.06 4.81
C PRO A 14 10.36 48.43 3.41
N TYR A 15 11.52 48.11 2.83
CA TYR A 15 11.58 47.33 1.60
C TYR A 15 11.17 45.88 1.89
N THR A 16 10.58 45.22 0.91
CA THR A 16 10.35 43.77 0.92
C THR A 16 11.47 43.10 0.12
N ILE A 17 12.08 42.06 0.69
CA ILE A 17 13.02 41.18 0.01
C ILE A 17 12.30 39.85 -0.24
N GLU A 18 12.32 39.43 -1.49
CA GLU A 18 11.70 38.20 -1.96
C GLU A 18 12.77 37.37 -2.68
N GLU A 19 12.84 36.08 -2.33
CA GLU A 19 13.54 35.10 -3.14
C GLU A 19 12.58 34.61 -4.23
N VAL A 20 12.89 34.93 -5.49
CA VAL A 20 11.99 34.64 -6.61
C VAL A 20 12.20 33.26 -7.19
N ASP A 21 13.35 32.63 -6.94
CA ASP A 21 13.68 31.28 -7.39
C ASP A 21 14.75 30.66 -6.48
N THR A 22 14.71 29.33 -6.36
CA THR A 22 15.66 28.53 -5.59
C THR A 22 15.94 27.20 -6.29
N ALA A 23 16.95 26.45 -5.81
CA ALA A 23 17.20 25.11 -6.34
C ALA A 23 15.97 24.20 -6.15
N ILE A 24 15.67 23.40 -7.18
CA ILE A 24 14.43 22.65 -7.38
C ILE A 24 13.96 21.80 -6.19
N ARG A 25 14.90 21.36 -5.33
CA ARG A 25 14.62 20.53 -4.15
C ARG A 25 14.22 21.34 -2.91
N TYR A 26 14.24 22.68 -3.01
CA TYR A 26 13.92 23.55 -1.89
C TYR A 26 12.59 24.29 -2.11
N VAL A 27 12.00 24.72 -1.00
CA VAL A 27 10.86 25.62 -0.98
C VAL A 27 11.38 27.05 -0.95
N VAL A 28 10.81 27.93 -1.77
CA VAL A 28 11.09 29.37 -1.70
C VAL A 28 10.62 29.89 -0.34
N PRO A 29 11.49 30.51 0.47
CA PRO A 29 11.13 31.00 1.78
C PRO A 29 10.21 32.23 1.73
N ALA A 30 9.55 32.52 2.85
CA ALA A 30 8.70 33.69 2.95
C ALA A 30 9.49 35.00 2.82
N ASN A 31 8.83 35.99 2.24
CA ASN A 31 9.39 37.35 2.10
C ASN A 31 9.76 37.94 3.45
N GLN A 32 10.84 38.75 3.47
CA GLN A 32 11.28 39.48 4.64
C GLN A 32 11.28 40.99 4.38
N THR A 33 11.06 41.79 5.41
CA THR A 33 11.14 43.25 5.33
C THR A 33 12.50 43.77 5.81
N ALA A 34 13.02 44.79 5.16
CA ALA A 34 14.30 45.41 5.49
C ALA A 34 14.17 46.95 5.49
N PRO A 35 14.26 47.63 6.66
CA PRO A 35 14.39 49.07 6.70
C PRO A 35 15.80 49.45 6.26
N VAL A 36 15.91 50.49 5.41
CA VAL A 36 17.18 51.08 5.01
C VAL A 36 17.34 52.44 5.72
N ARG A 37 18.44 52.59 6.49
CA ARG A 37 18.73 53.75 7.29
C ARG A 37 20.10 54.35 6.88
N TRP A 38 20.24 55.64 7.17
CA TRP A 38 21.47 56.33 6.88
C TRP A 38 22.70 55.72 7.59
N LYS A 39 23.72 55.36 6.80
CA LYS A 39 24.97 54.75 7.28
C LYS A 39 24.79 53.42 8.04
N GLU A 40 23.67 52.74 7.88
CA GLU A 40 23.46 51.42 8.46
C GLU A 40 23.38 50.33 7.37
N VAL A 41 23.86 49.14 7.69
CA VAL A 41 23.67 47.95 6.87
C VAL A 41 22.60 47.08 7.49
N THR A 42 21.51 46.87 6.77
CA THR A 42 20.47 45.92 7.21
C THR A 42 20.72 44.56 6.59
N THR A 43 20.88 43.53 7.44
CA THR A 43 21.08 42.17 7.02
C THR A 43 19.80 41.35 7.23
N ARG A 44 19.50 40.47 6.28
CA ARG A 44 18.46 39.44 6.38
C ARG A 44 19.05 38.10 5.99
N ASN A 45 18.60 37.06 6.70
CA ASN A 45 19.00 35.68 6.46
C ASN A 45 17.80 34.92 5.92
N PHE A 46 17.97 34.29 4.75
CA PHE A 46 16.99 33.38 4.19
C PHE A 46 17.50 31.95 4.37
N THR A 47 16.59 31.05 4.78
CA THR A 47 16.87 29.63 4.93
C THR A 47 15.94 28.83 4.03
N ASN A 48 16.51 28.12 3.07
CA ASN A 48 15.76 27.25 2.20
C ASN A 48 15.53 25.90 2.87
N ILE A 49 14.33 25.39 2.80
CA ILE A 49 13.90 24.13 3.42
C ILE A 49 13.74 23.08 2.33
N LEU A 50 14.32 21.90 2.54
CA LEU A 50 14.19 20.78 1.60
C LEU A 50 12.73 20.31 1.53
N LYS A 51 12.24 20.13 0.31
CA LYS A 51 10.97 19.46 0.03
C LYS A 51 11.05 18.01 0.45
N LYS A 52 10.03 17.51 1.14
CA LYS A 52 9.92 16.15 1.61
C LYS A 52 8.56 15.56 1.21
N PHE A 53 8.46 14.26 1.25
CA PHE A 53 7.20 13.55 1.00
C PHE A 53 7.01 12.36 1.94
N THR A 54 5.76 12.03 2.19
CA THR A 54 5.30 10.78 2.79
C THR A 54 4.53 9.97 1.75
N VAL A 55 4.47 8.67 1.93
CA VAL A 55 3.63 7.77 1.12
C VAL A 55 2.67 7.04 2.05
N THR A 56 1.39 7.08 1.74
CA THR A 56 0.39 6.18 2.30
C THR A 56 0.13 5.07 1.30
N VAL A 57 0.39 3.83 1.70
CA VAL A 57 0.10 2.64 0.91
C VAL A 57 -1.20 2.03 1.42
N THR A 58 -2.09 1.67 0.50
CA THR A 58 -3.30 0.90 0.78
C THR A 58 -3.27 -0.38 -0.04
N LYS A 59 -3.14 -1.52 0.66
CA LYS A 59 -3.27 -2.86 0.09
C LYS A 59 -4.73 -3.27 0.11
N SER A 60 -5.21 -3.84 -0.99
CA SER A 60 -6.55 -4.41 -1.12
C SER A 60 -6.51 -5.75 -1.84
N ASP A 61 -7.56 -6.54 -1.69
CA ASP A 61 -7.77 -7.73 -2.51
C ASP A 61 -8.08 -7.33 -3.95
N ARG A 62 -7.55 -8.09 -4.91
CA ARG A 62 -7.68 -7.79 -6.35
C ARG A 62 -9.10 -8.01 -6.86
N GLU A 63 -9.83 -8.96 -6.31
CA GLU A 63 -11.14 -9.38 -6.80
C GLU A 63 -12.26 -8.65 -6.05
N GLU A 64 -12.20 -8.64 -4.72
CA GLU A 64 -13.30 -8.15 -3.86
C GLU A 64 -12.98 -6.79 -3.19
N GLY A 65 -11.72 -6.36 -3.22
CA GLY A 65 -11.27 -5.17 -2.51
C GLY A 65 -11.06 -5.38 -1.00
N SER A 66 -11.86 -6.23 -0.35
CA SER A 66 -11.72 -6.68 1.04
C SER A 66 -11.08 -8.06 1.11
N ALA A 67 -10.55 -8.46 2.28
CA ALA A 67 -9.98 -9.78 2.45
C ALA A 67 -11.04 -10.88 2.25
N GLN A 68 -10.65 -11.97 1.60
CA GLN A 68 -11.50 -13.13 1.34
C GLN A 68 -11.15 -14.28 2.29
N GLY A 69 -12.16 -15.03 2.76
CA GLY A 69 -11.99 -16.17 3.66
C GLY A 69 -11.30 -15.78 4.96
N ASP A 70 -10.31 -16.58 5.37
CA ASP A 70 -9.49 -16.32 6.56
C ASP A 70 -8.21 -15.50 6.22
N ALA A 71 -8.08 -14.97 4.99
CA ALA A 71 -6.94 -14.16 4.60
C ALA A 71 -6.94 -12.79 5.30
N SER A 72 -5.78 -12.17 5.43
CA SER A 72 -5.62 -10.89 6.11
C SER A 72 -4.88 -9.88 5.25
N LEU A 73 -5.37 -8.64 5.19
CA LEU A 73 -4.63 -7.53 4.59
C LEU A 73 -3.53 -6.99 5.52
N ALA A 74 -3.60 -7.32 6.82
CA ALA A 74 -2.59 -6.96 7.80
C ALA A 74 -1.37 -7.86 7.74
N GLY A 75 -0.20 -7.30 8.05
CA GLY A 75 1.04 -8.06 8.21
C GLY A 75 1.89 -8.19 6.95
N ALA A 76 1.46 -7.66 5.81
CA ALA A 76 2.32 -7.54 4.64
C ALA A 76 3.49 -6.61 4.92
N VAL A 77 4.70 -7.01 4.55
CA VAL A 77 5.93 -6.24 4.76
C VAL A 77 6.37 -5.62 3.45
N TYR A 78 6.43 -4.30 3.42
CA TYR A 78 6.91 -3.52 2.29
C TYR A 78 8.26 -2.88 2.59
N GLY A 79 9.17 -2.91 1.60
CA GLY A 79 10.42 -2.18 1.62
C GLY A 79 10.32 -0.88 0.86
N ILE A 80 10.86 0.19 1.43
CA ILE A 80 11.07 1.48 0.77
C ILE A 80 12.51 1.51 0.29
N TYR A 81 12.69 1.73 -1.00
CA TYR A 81 13.99 1.72 -1.66
C TYR A 81 14.31 3.08 -2.27
N LYS A 82 15.60 3.45 -2.20
CA LYS A 82 16.18 4.54 -3.00
C LYS A 82 17.14 3.91 -4.01
N GLY A 83 16.77 3.96 -5.27
CA GLY A 83 17.38 3.10 -6.29
C GLY A 83 17.22 1.64 -5.89
N GLU A 84 18.33 0.90 -5.77
CA GLU A 84 18.33 -0.50 -5.32
C GLU A 84 18.60 -0.67 -3.82
N THR A 85 18.77 0.41 -3.07
CA THR A 85 19.07 0.34 -1.64
C THR A 85 17.80 0.33 -0.81
N LEU A 86 17.60 -0.71 -0.01
CA LEU A 86 16.55 -0.77 1.00
C LEU A 86 16.85 0.25 2.12
N VAL A 87 15.94 1.20 2.31
CA VAL A 87 16.09 2.27 3.31
C VAL A 87 15.31 1.94 4.57
N ASP A 88 14.04 1.54 4.43
CA ASP A 88 13.14 1.23 5.55
C ASP A 88 12.18 0.09 5.19
N LYS A 89 11.54 -0.47 6.24
CA LYS A 89 10.46 -1.45 6.12
C LYS A 89 9.23 -0.97 6.86
N TYR A 90 8.07 -1.26 6.31
CA TYR A 90 6.76 -0.98 6.90
C TYR A 90 5.87 -2.21 6.84
N VAL A 91 4.94 -2.29 7.76
CA VAL A 91 4.00 -3.41 7.87
C VAL A 91 2.58 -2.86 7.77
N THR A 92 1.74 -3.49 6.98
CA THR A 92 0.34 -3.10 6.86
C THR A 92 -0.44 -3.36 8.16
N ASP A 93 -1.29 -2.43 8.53
CA ASP A 93 -2.23 -2.55 9.65
C ASP A 93 -3.46 -3.41 9.28
N LYS A 94 -4.44 -3.49 10.18
CA LYS A 94 -5.69 -4.24 9.97
C LYS A 94 -6.53 -3.78 8.77
N ASN A 95 -6.30 -2.57 8.29
CA ASN A 95 -6.97 -2.01 7.11
C ASN A 95 -6.13 -2.18 5.83
N GLY A 96 -5.03 -2.90 5.89
CA GLY A 96 -4.08 -3.03 4.78
C GLY A 96 -3.24 -1.79 4.55
N GLN A 97 -3.10 -0.89 5.52
CA GLN A 97 -2.47 0.42 5.34
C GLN A 97 -1.21 0.61 6.16
N PHE A 98 -0.31 1.43 5.64
CA PHE A 98 0.75 2.10 6.39
C PHE A 98 1.05 3.47 5.78
N THR A 99 1.63 4.37 6.60
CA THR A 99 2.18 5.65 6.12
C THR A 99 3.65 5.73 6.51
N THR A 100 4.49 6.13 5.57
CA THR A 100 5.93 6.25 5.80
C THR A 100 6.28 7.47 6.63
N LYS A 101 7.49 7.51 7.18
CA LYS A 101 8.12 8.77 7.60
C LYS A 101 8.39 9.64 6.37
N GLU A 102 8.83 10.86 6.60
CA GLU A 102 9.23 11.76 5.52
C GLU A 102 10.58 11.38 4.89
N TYR A 103 10.63 11.47 3.57
CA TYR A 103 11.85 11.34 2.76
C TYR A 103 12.07 12.61 1.94
N ILE A 104 13.33 12.89 1.60
CA ILE A 104 13.67 14.00 0.70
C ILE A 104 13.16 13.68 -0.70
N CYS A 105 12.48 14.64 -1.33
CA CYS A 105 11.94 14.49 -2.67
C CYS A 105 13.02 14.15 -3.70
N ASP A 106 12.79 13.06 -4.44
CA ASP A 106 13.60 12.57 -5.54
C ASP A 106 12.75 11.67 -6.45
N ASP A 107 13.27 11.27 -7.61
CA ASP A 107 12.56 10.48 -8.61
C ASP A 107 12.87 8.97 -8.56
N ASP A 108 13.83 8.55 -7.71
CA ASP A 108 14.33 7.18 -7.61
C ASP A 108 13.79 6.37 -6.42
N TRP A 109 12.69 6.82 -5.79
CA TRP A 109 12.04 6.11 -4.72
C TRP A 109 11.05 5.06 -5.23
N THR A 110 11.11 3.85 -4.68
CA THR A 110 10.19 2.75 -5.00
C THR A 110 9.73 2.03 -3.74
N ILE A 111 8.57 1.36 -3.84
CA ILE A 111 8.03 0.43 -2.85
C ILE A 111 7.96 -0.96 -3.48
N ARG A 112 8.36 -1.99 -2.72
CA ARG A 112 8.28 -3.40 -3.13
C ARG A 112 7.76 -4.22 -1.95
N GLU A 113 6.87 -5.15 -2.19
CA GLU A 113 6.52 -6.14 -1.18
C GLU A 113 7.70 -7.08 -0.93
N ILE A 114 8.01 -7.34 0.33
CA ILE A 114 9.08 -8.26 0.76
C ILE A 114 8.48 -9.58 1.25
N THR A 115 7.36 -9.48 1.98
CA THR A 115 6.65 -10.62 2.53
C THR A 115 5.16 -10.35 2.41
N PRO A 116 4.39 -11.24 1.77
CA PRO A 116 2.95 -11.08 1.67
C PRO A 116 2.29 -11.24 3.03
N SER A 117 1.08 -10.73 3.16
CA SER A 117 0.23 -11.02 4.30
C SER A 117 -0.36 -12.42 4.21
N GLU A 118 -0.90 -12.90 5.33
CA GLU A 118 -1.47 -14.24 5.40
C GLU A 118 -2.59 -14.44 4.38
N GLY A 119 -2.51 -15.53 3.62
CA GLY A 119 -3.50 -15.88 2.60
C GLY A 119 -3.30 -15.19 1.24
N TYR A 120 -2.29 -14.34 1.06
CA TYR A 120 -2.01 -13.67 -0.20
C TYR A 120 -0.73 -14.16 -0.88
N LEU A 121 -0.69 -14.05 -2.20
CA LEU A 121 0.51 -14.29 -3.00
C LEU A 121 1.42 -13.05 -2.96
N LEU A 122 2.74 -13.27 -2.99
CA LEU A 122 3.71 -12.18 -3.07
C LEU A 122 3.50 -11.37 -4.37
N ASP A 123 3.33 -10.05 -4.23
CA ASP A 123 3.36 -9.15 -5.37
C ASP A 123 4.82 -8.80 -5.74
N GLY A 124 5.24 -9.24 -6.92
CA GLY A 124 6.57 -8.93 -7.46
C GLY A 124 6.69 -7.54 -8.10
N THR A 125 5.65 -6.73 -8.04
CA THR A 125 5.60 -5.41 -8.70
C THR A 125 6.47 -4.39 -7.97
N ILE A 126 7.17 -3.57 -8.73
CA ILE A 126 7.91 -2.42 -8.22
C ILE A 126 7.07 -1.16 -8.46
N HIS A 127 6.59 -0.55 -7.39
CA HIS A 127 5.79 0.67 -7.45
C HIS A 127 6.68 1.90 -7.30
N LYS A 128 6.68 2.79 -8.29
CA LYS A 128 7.37 4.07 -8.19
C LYS A 128 6.56 5.00 -7.28
N VAL A 129 7.19 5.56 -6.26
CA VAL A 129 6.56 6.47 -5.29
C VAL A 129 7.24 7.82 -5.19
N GLY A 130 8.47 7.96 -5.65
CA GLY A 130 9.13 9.23 -5.84
C GLY A 130 8.70 9.90 -7.14
N ALA A 131 8.77 11.22 -7.18
CA ALA A 131 8.54 12.03 -8.38
C ALA A 131 9.66 13.04 -8.54
N GLU A 132 9.78 13.60 -9.75
CA GLU A 132 10.70 14.70 -10.01
C GLU A 132 10.50 15.82 -8.98
N PRO A 133 11.58 16.37 -8.38
CA PRO A 133 11.48 17.35 -7.30
C PRO A 133 10.63 18.59 -7.63
N GLN A 134 10.51 18.98 -8.91
CA GLN A 134 9.68 20.11 -9.34
C GLN A 134 8.18 19.84 -9.20
N LEU A 135 7.75 18.58 -9.14
CA LEU A 135 6.35 18.20 -8.97
C LEU A 135 5.90 18.32 -7.50
N TYR A 136 6.85 18.41 -6.58
CA TYR A 136 6.59 18.68 -5.18
C TYR A 136 6.64 20.19 -4.94
N THR A 137 5.56 20.78 -4.50
CA THR A 137 5.40 22.25 -4.44
C THR A 137 5.58 22.84 -3.04
N VAL A 138 5.42 22.03 -2.00
CA VAL A 138 5.46 22.44 -0.59
C VAL A 138 6.55 21.68 0.18
N GLU A 139 6.79 22.11 1.42
CA GLU A 139 7.76 21.44 2.31
C GLU A 139 7.37 19.99 2.59
N HIS A 140 6.10 19.76 2.94
CA HIS A 140 5.56 18.46 3.31
C HIS A 140 4.54 17.99 2.26
N ASN A 141 4.93 17.07 1.41
CA ASN A 141 4.08 16.51 0.37
C ASN A 141 3.54 15.15 0.81
N GLN A 142 2.33 14.82 0.39
CA GLN A 142 1.68 13.55 0.65
C GLN A 142 1.38 12.86 -0.67
N THR A 143 1.70 11.59 -0.77
CA THR A 143 1.38 10.74 -1.93
C THR A 143 0.63 9.51 -1.46
N ALA A 144 -0.24 8.97 -2.31
CA ALA A 144 -0.92 7.71 -2.10
C ALA A 144 -0.45 6.69 -3.13
N ASN A 145 -0.41 5.43 -2.73
CA ASN A 145 -0.11 4.31 -3.61
C ASN A 145 -1.02 3.13 -3.25
N ASP A 146 -1.97 2.84 -4.12
CA ASP A 146 -2.88 1.71 -3.94
C ASP A 146 -2.30 0.48 -4.64
N VAL A 147 -2.25 -0.64 -3.92
CA VAL A 147 -1.77 -1.93 -4.42
C VAL A 147 -2.87 -2.96 -4.30
N THR A 148 -2.96 -3.88 -5.27
CA THR A 148 -3.92 -4.98 -5.24
C THR A 148 -3.19 -6.30 -5.33
N GLU A 149 -3.58 -7.26 -4.49
CA GLU A 149 -2.93 -8.55 -4.41
C GLU A 149 -3.92 -9.69 -4.57
N GLN A 150 -3.41 -10.84 -5.04
CA GLN A 150 -4.20 -12.02 -5.29
C GLN A 150 -4.25 -12.90 -4.06
N VAL A 151 -5.46 -13.17 -3.56
CA VAL A 151 -5.69 -14.18 -2.53
C VAL A 151 -5.32 -15.57 -3.05
N MET A 152 -4.73 -16.40 -2.20
CA MET A 152 -4.50 -17.82 -2.51
C MET A 152 -5.83 -18.55 -2.53
N LYS A 153 -6.05 -19.37 -3.57
CA LYS A 153 -7.23 -20.22 -3.72
C LYS A 153 -6.83 -21.67 -3.94
N GLY A 154 -7.69 -22.57 -3.55
CA GLY A 154 -7.49 -24.01 -3.74
C GLY A 154 -8.80 -24.78 -3.78
N ASN A 155 -8.74 -26.05 -4.14
CA ASN A 155 -9.89 -26.94 -4.21
C ASN A 155 -9.82 -28.00 -3.12
N ILE A 156 -10.99 -28.45 -2.67
CA ILE A 156 -11.15 -29.59 -1.77
C ILE A 156 -11.74 -30.73 -2.58
N ALA A 157 -11.04 -31.84 -2.63
CA ALA A 157 -11.53 -33.06 -3.26
C ALA A 157 -11.96 -34.09 -2.20
N ILE A 158 -13.04 -34.80 -2.48
CA ILE A 158 -13.55 -35.91 -1.66
C ILE A 158 -13.55 -37.18 -2.50
N ILE A 159 -13.12 -38.27 -1.88
CA ILE A 159 -13.26 -39.63 -2.41
C ILE A 159 -14.08 -40.42 -1.40
N LYS A 160 -15.30 -40.77 -1.75
CA LYS A 160 -16.19 -41.57 -0.91
C LYS A 160 -16.07 -43.05 -1.29
N HIS A 161 -15.92 -43.90 -0.31
CA HIS A 161 -15.88 -45.36 -0.48
C HIS A 161 -16.93 -46.06 0.36
N THR A 162 -17.32 -47.27 -0.01
CA THR A 162 -17.96 -48.23 0.86
C THR A 162 -16.99 -48.74 1.93
N ASP A 163 -17.44 -49.27 3.04
CA ASP A 163 -16.63 -49.71 4.17
C ASP A 163 -15.73 -50.90 3.84
N ASP A 164 -16.13 -51.76 2.89
CA ASP A 164 -15.36 -52.89 2.41
C ASP A 164 -14.54 -52.58 1.15
N GLY A 165 -14.75 -51.43 0.52
CA GLY A 165 -14.07 -50.96 -0.69
C GLY A 165 -14.39 -51.79 -1.97
N GLU A 166 -15.21 -52.82 -1.87
CA GLU A 166 -15.45 -53.80 -2.95
C GLU A 166 -16.94 -53.95 -3.31
N THR A 167 -17.87 -53.76 -2.36
CA THR A 167 -19.27 -54.01 -2.59
C THR A 167 -19.94 -52.87 -3.33
N LYS A 168 -20.27 -53.06 -4.59
CA LYS A 168 -21.03 -52.10 -5.45
C LYS A 168 -22.52 -52.49 -5.45
N ILE A 169 -23.16 -52.44 -4.28
CA ILE A 169 -24.63 -52.57 -4.19
C ILE A 169 -25.20 -51.17 -4.32
N GLU A 170 -25.94 -50.91 -5.41
CA GLU A 170 -26.62 -49.63 -5.67
C GLU A 170 -25.70 -48.40 -5.81
N THR A 171 -24.38 -48.62 -6.01
CA THR A 171 -23.38 -47.51 -6.16
C THR A 171 -23.61 -46.38 -5.16
N PRO A 172 -23.47 -46.61 -3.84
CA PRO A 172 -23.81 -45.63 -2.80
C PRO A 172 -22.95 -44.38 -2.83
N GLU A 173 -21.86 -44.41 -3.59
CA GLU A 173 -20.96 -43.32 -3.82
C GLU A 173 -21.54 -42.27 -4.78
N ASN A 174 -22.28 -42.72 -5.79
CA ASN A 174 -22.86 -41.85 -6.82
C ASN A 174 -23.98 -41.00 -6.24
N GLY A 175 -23.85 -39.67 -6.42
CA GLY A 175 -24.83 -38.69 -5.93
C GLY A 175 -24.72 -38.37 -4.44
N ALA A 176 -23.71 -38.92 -3.73
CA ALA A 176 -23.45 -38.52 -2.35
C ALA A 176 -23.09 -37.02 -2.29
N THR A 177 -23.77 -36.29 -1.42
CA THR A 177 -23.66 -34.83 -1.37
C THR A 177 -22.98 -34.37 -0.07
N PHE A 178 -22.05 -33.43 -0.19
CA PHE A 178 -21.33 -32.84 0.93
C PHE A 178 -21.40 -31.33 0.86
N GLU A 179 -21.76 -30.70 1.98
CA GLU A 179 -21.67 -29.26 2.15
C GLU A 179 -20.30 -28.91 2.71
N ILE A 180 -19.57 -28.03 2.01
CA ILE A 180 -18.27 -27.51 2.41
C ILE A 180 -18.43 -26.01 2.67
N TYR A 181 -17.89 -25.53 3.77
CA TYR A 181 -17.96 -24.11 4.11
C TYR A 181 -16.78 -23.68 4.99
N LEU A 182 -16.44 -22.41 4.93
CA LEU A 182 -15.40 -21.83 5.76
C LEU A 182 -15.74 -21.98 7.25
N LYS A 183 -14.83 -22.59 8.00
CA LYS A 183 -15.08 -22.91 9.42
C LYS A 183 -15.35 -21.67 10.27
N SER A 184 -14.68 -20.56 10.01
CA SER A 184 -14.86 -19.29 10.73
C SER A 184 -16.26 -18.69 10.53
N SER A 185 -16.95 -19.01 9.43
CA SER A 185 -18.34 -18.60 9.17
C SER A 185 -19.37 -19.35 10.04
N GLY A 186 -18.97 -20.45 10.70
CA GLY A 186 -19.74 -21.20 11.67
C GLY A 186 -20.80 -22.15 11.09
N SER A 187 -21.38 -21.87 9.91
CA SER A 187 -22.32 -22.77 9.23
C SER A 187 -22.33 -22.51 7.72
N PHE A 188 -22.81 -23.50 6.96
CA PHE A 188 -22.96 -23.39 5.49
C PHE A 188 -23.83 -22.19 5.09
N ASN A 189 -24.94 -21.94 5.81
CA ASN A 189 -25.84 -20.83 5.46
C ASN A 189 -25.29 -19.44 5.86
N SER A 190 -24.30 -19.39 6.74
CA SER A 190 -23.69 -18.13 7.20
C SER A 190 -22.43 -17.76 6.40
N ALA A 191 -21.87 -18.72 5.66
CA ALA A 191 -20.70 -18.50 4.81
C ALA A 191 -21.11 -17.70 3.56
N GLU A 192 -20.23 -16.83 3.07
CA GLU A 192 -20.42 -16.13 1.82
C GLU A 192 -20.43 -17.12 0.64
N GLU A 193 -20.86 -16.67 -0.53
CA GLU A 193 -21.05 -17.57 -1.67
C GLU A 193 -19.73 -18.18 -2.17
N ASP A 194 -18.65 -17.44 -2.13
CA ASP A 194 -17.30 -17.88 -2.50
C ASP A 194 -16.63 -18.75 -1.42
N GLU A 195 -17.12 -18.68 -0.17
CA GLU A 195 -16.62 -19.42 1.00
C GLU A 195 -17.36 -20.75 1.23
N ARG A 196 -18.25 -21.15 0.35
CA ARG A 196 -19.01 -22.41 0.47
C ARG A 196 -19.22 -23.07 -0.88
N ASP A 197 -19.40 -24.38 -0.85
CA ASP A 197 -19.73 -25.16 -2.04
C ASP A 197 -20.46 -26.46 -1.65
N VAL A 198 -21.11 -27.07 -2.64
CA VAL A 198 -21.76 -28.38 -2.52
C VAL A 198 -21.09 -29.37 -3.46
N ILE A 199 -20.41 -30.35 -2.91
CA ILE A 199 -19.82 -31.44 -3.69
C ILE A 199 -20.84 -32.54 -3.89
N VAL A 200 -21.03 -32.97 -5.12
CA VAL A 200 -21.82 -34.16 -5.48
C VAL A 200 -20.85 -35.18 -6.09
N CYS A 201 -20.71 -36.33 -5.44
CA CYS A 201 -19.82 -37.39 -5.93
C CYS A 201 -20.36 -38.08 -7.17
N ASP A 202 -19.45 -38.43 -8.08
CA ASP A 202 -19.73 -39.25 -9.26
C ASP A 202 -19.82 -40.76 -8.95
N GLU A 203 -19.93 -41.59 -9.98
CA GLU A 203 -20.00 -43.05 -9.89
C GLU A 203 -18.74 -43.70 -9.29
N ASN A 204 -17.63 -42.99 -9.22
CA ASN A 204 -16.38 -43.41 -8.60
C ASN A 204 -16.24 -42.90 -7.16
N GLY A 205 -17.23 -42.21 -6.65
CA GLY A 205 -17.23 -41.54 -5.36
C GLY A 205 -16.41 -40.24 -5.32
N PHE A 206 -15.95 -39.73 -6.46
CA PHE A 206 -15.14 -38.53 -6.53
C PHE A 206 -16.00 -37.26 -6.69
N GLY A 207 -15.63 -36.22 -5.96
CA GLY A 207 -16.18 -34.87 -6.13
C GLY A 207 -15.18 -33.81 -5.69
N GLN A 208 -15.30 -32.61 -6.22
CA GLN A 208 -14.36 -31.52 -5.94
C GLN A 208 -15.11 -30.19 -5.91
N THR A 209 -14.67 -29.27 -5.02
CA THR A 209 -15.19 -27.90 -4.95
C THR A 209 -14.70 -27.05 -6.13
N LYS A 210 -15.35 -25.92 -6.34
CA LYS A 210 -14.76 -24.77 -7.04
C LYS A 210 -13.49 -24.30 -6.31
N ASP A 211 -12.80 -23.31 -6.88
CA ASP A 211 -11.69 -22.62 -6.20
C ASP A 211 -12.23 -21.86 -4.97
N MET A 212 -11.77 -22.27 -3.79
CA MET A 212 -12.14 -21.69 -2.51
C MET A 212 -11.02 -20.76 -2.02
N PRO A 213 -11.33 -19.59 -1.42
CA PRO A 213 -10.31 -18.70 -0.88
C PRO A 213 -9.55 -19.33 0.29
N TYR A 214 -8.42 -18.73 0.66
CA TYR A 214 -7.59 -19.16 1.78
C TYR A 214 -8.40 -19.26 3.06
N GLY A 215 -8.33 -20.42 3.77
CA GLY A 215 -9.01 -20.64 5.03
C GLY A 215 -9.05 -22.09 5.47
N VAL A 216 -9.73 -22.34 6.57
CA VAL A 216 -10.00 -23.68 7.11
C VAL A 216 -11.47 -24.02 6.85
N TYR A 217 -11.70 -25.14 6.19
CA TYR A 217 -13.01 -25.65 5.79
C TYR A 217 -13.44 -26.89 6.55
#